data_8a7fa8306a5e2d3920b656f81fd7562f
#
_entry.id   8a7fa8306a5e2d3920b656f81fd7562f
#
_cell.length_a   1.000
_cell.length_b   1.000
_cell.length_c   1.000
_cell.angle_alpha   90.00
_cell.angle_beta   90.00
_cell.angle_gamma   90.00
#
_symmetry.space_group_name_H-M   'P 1'
#
loop_
_entity.id
_entity.type
_entity.pdbx_description
1 polymer ?
#
loop_
_entity_poly.entity_id
_entity_poly.type
_entity_poly.pdbx_seq_one_letter_code
_entity_poly.pdbx_strand_id
1 'polypeptide(L)'
;MAASSTTIAATAQQHPTALRRLEAQAAAAAVQPLAEALAQAQAAATRRWLHSTSPAQTAPTDGALAMLIAAVRTELAAAFRGQGTQAQRAIQRAAYTAAQLGARQAGSLVADMTGTRPPNVQPFIGPDAKAAADSAPAAVEEEHQHALALLTTASLTALGFSGLLAVFNRARRAIGRITRTMAVAVTSAAAWGVTAIARAIGPTVRLLWVTEPGACPACAAYAGRSILPGQKFPARLSLDPRRTRFPTAISGPPRHPHCRCSLVPYLPEWHTGGTPLPALLRRHARGGR
;
A
#
# COMPACT_ATOMS: atom_id res chain seq x y z
N MET A 1 -36.39 -9.08 -3.78
CA MET A 1 -35.77 -10.42 -4.00
C MET A 1 -34.28 -10.28 -3.68
N ALA A 2 -33.73 -11.15 -2.82
CA ALA A 2 -32.28 -11.16 -2.54
C ALA A 2 -31.49 -11.54 -3.81
N ALA A 3 -30.32 -10.93 -3.99
CA ALA A 3 -29.46 -11.21 -5.12
C ALA A 3 -28.88 -12.63 -5.04
N SER A 4 -28.57 -13.24 -6.20
CA SER A 4 -27.96 -14.56 -6.23
C SER A 4 -26.52 -14.53 -5.69
N SER A 5 -26.04 -15.66 -5.15
CA SER A 5 -24.64 -15.81 -4.72
C SER A 5 -23.63 -15.46 -5.81
N THR A 6 -23.95 -15.74 -7.06
CA THR A 6 -23.11 -15.44 -8.23
C THR A 6 -23.00 -13.92 -8.43
N THR A 7 -24.11 -13.19 -8.36
CA THR A 7 -24.14 -11.73 -8.47
C THR A 7 -23.34 -11.09 -7.32
N ILE A 8 -23.56 -11.57 -6.10
CA ILE A 8 -22.85 -11.07 -4.90
C ILE A 8 -21.34 -11.34 -5.01
N ALA A 9 -20.93 -12.53 -5.45
CA ALA A 9 -19.52 -12.85 -5.66
C ALA A 9 -18.89 -11.94 -6.72
N ALA A 10 -19.58 -11.68 -7.83
CA ALA A 10 -19.11 -10.77 -8.89
C ALA A 10 -18.96 -9.35 -8.37
N THR A 11 -19.94 -8.82 -7.62
CA THR A 11 -19.85 -7.50 -6.98
C THR A 11 -18.70 -7.43 -5.99
N ALA A 12 -18.55 -8.44 -5.12
CA ALA A 12 -17.47 -8.49 -4.14
C ALA A 12 -16.07 -8.49 -4.80
N GLN A 13 -15.93 -9.12 -5.97
CA GLN A 13 -14.68 -9.14 -6.73
C GLN A 13 -14.35 -7.81 -7.43
N GLN A 14 -15.29 -6.87 -7.51
CA GLN A 14 -15.01 -5.51 -8.00
C GLN A 14 -14.39 -4.61 -6.91
N HIS A 15 -14.58 -4.94 -5.62
CA HIS A 15 -14.05 -4.16 -4.50
C HIS A 15 -12.52 -3.98 -4.55
N PRO A 16 -11.72 -5.03 -4.80
CA PRO A 16 -10.28 -4.89 -4.99
C PRO A 16 -9.89 -3.92 -6.11
N THR A 17 -10.65 -3.88 -7.20
CA THR A 17 -10.38 -2.96 -8.32
C THR A 17 -10.61 -1.50 -7.92
N ALA A 18 -11.67 -1.22 -7.17
CA ALA A 18 -11.93 0.13 -6.65
C ALA A 18 -10.84 0.58 -5.67
N LEU A 19 -10.38 -0.31 -4.78
CA LEU A 19 -9.26 -0.05 -3.87
C LEU A 19 -7.95 0.21 -4.63
N ARG A 20 -7.68 -0.54 -5.70
CA ARG A 20 -6.50 -0.33 -6.55
C ARG A 20 -6.48 1.06 -7.18
N ARG A 21 -7.62 1.52 -7.67
CA ARG A 21 -7.74 2.87 -8.24
C ARG A 21 -7.48 3.95 -7.19
N LEU A 22 -8.09 3.83 -6.02
CA LEU A 22 -7.88 4.75 -4.91
C LEU A 22 -6.41 4.77 -4.48
N GLU A 23 -5.79 3.60 -4.29
CA GLU A 23 -4.37 3.45 -3.95
C GLU A 23 -3.47 4.14 -4.97
N ALA A 24 -3.66 3.85 -6.26
CA ALA A 24 -2.83 4.40 -7.33
C ALA A 24 -2.92 5.94 -7.38
N GLN A 25 -4.13 6.50 -7.32
CA GLN A 25 -4.34 7.95 -7.32
C GLN A 25 -3.71 8.62 -6.09
N ALA A 26 -3.95 8.06 -4.91
CA ALA A 26 -3.42 8.62 -3.66
C ALA A 26 -1.89 8.50 -3.59
N ALA A 27 -1.32 7.38 -4.04
CA ALA A 27 0.13 7.19 -4.08
C ALA A 27 0.79 8.17 -5.07
N ALA A 28 0.25 8.31 -6.28
CA ALA A 28 0.77 9.27 -7.26
C ALA A 28 0.80 10.70 -6.70
N ALA A 29 -0.30 11.16 -6.12
CA ALA A 29 -0.37 12.49 -5.50
C ALA A 29 0.58 12.66 -4.31
N ALA A 30 0.77 11.61 -3.50
CA ALA A 30 1.65 11.66 -2.33
C ALA A 30 3.14 11.71 -2.69
N VAL A 31 3.55 11.08 -3.80
CA VAL A 31 4.98 11.01 -4.18
C VAL A 31 5.41 12.10 -5.15
N GLN A 32 4.48 12.74 -5.85
CA GLN A 32 4.78 13.75 -6.88
C GLN A 32 5.70 14.87 -6.37
N PRO A 33 5.47 15.53 -5.21
CA PRO A 33 6.32 16.64 -4.76
C PRO A 33 7.76 16.20 -4.52
N LEU A 34 7.97 15.02 -3.91
CA LEU A 34 9.32 14.49 -3.69
C LEU A 34 9.98 14.09 -5.00
N ALA A 35 9.24 13.49 -5.94
CA ALA A 35 9.77 13.09 -7.24
C ALA A 35 10.26 14.30 -8.05
N GLU A 36 9.48 15.37 -8.07
CA GLU A 36 9.84 16.63 -8.74
C GLU A 36 11.06 17.30 -8.09
N ALA A 37 11.06 17.40 -6.74
CA ALA A 37 12.18 17.97 -6.01
C ALA A 37 13.49 17.18 -6.24
N LEU A 38 13.43 15.85 -6.23
CA LEU A 38 14.60 15.00 -6.52
C LEU A 38 15.06 15.12 -7.98
N ALA A 39 14.14 15.29 -8.93
CA ALA A 39 14.49 15.52 -10.33
C ALA A 39 15.21 16.86 -10.51
N GLN A 40 14.73 17.93 -9.88
CA GLN A 40 15.36 19.25 -9.88
C GLN A 40 16.75 19.23 -9.24
N ALA A 41 16.87 18.60 -8.06
CA ALA A 41 18.14 18.46 -7.35
C ALA A 41 19.15 17.66 -8.18
N GLN A 42 18.72 16.56 -8.82
CA GLN A 42 19.61 15.80 -9.71
C GLN A 42 20.06 16.61 -10.92
N ALA A 43 19.15 17.35 -11.56
CA ALA A 43 19.51 18.19 -12.70
C ALA A 43 20.52 19.28 -12.33
N ALA A 44 20.36 19.90 -11.15
CA ALA A 44 21.30 20.88 -10.64
C ALA A 44 22.67 20.25 -10.32
N ALA A 45 22.70 19.09 -9.67
CA ALA A 45 23.92 18.35 -9.38
C ALA A 45 24.65 17.92 -10.67
N THR A 46 23.91 17.47 -11.67
CA THR A 46 24.48 17.11 -12.99
C THR A 46 25.13 18.32 -13.65
N ARG A 47 24.48 19.48 -13.69
CA ARG A 47 25.07 20.70 -14.25
C ARG A 47 26.37 21.09 -13.52
N ARG A 48 26.38 21.04 -12.19
CA ARG A 48 27.60 21.34 -11.40
C ARG A 48 28.73 20.36 -11.70
N TRP A 49 28.41 19.06 -11.82
CA TRP A 49 29.40 18.05 -12.21
C TRP A 49 30.05 18.41 -13.55
N LEU A 50 29.24 18.68 -14.57
CA LEU A 50 29.72 19.03 -15.91
C LEU A 50 30.55 20.30 -15.94
N HIS A 51 30.25 21.30 -15.10
CA HIS A 51 31.05 22.52 -14.97
C HIS A 51 32.36 22.33 -14.22
N SER A 52 32.42 21.33 -13.36
CA SER A 52 33.63 21.02 -12.58
C SER A 52 34.58 20.05 -13.25
N THR A 53 34.21 19.51 -14.41
CA THR A 53 35.03 18.63 -15.26
C THR A 53 35.37 19.34 -16.56
N SER A 54 36.65 19.29 -16.98
CA SER A 54 37.05 19.74 -18.31
C SER A 54 37.03 18.57 -19.32
N PRO A 55 37.04 18.81 -20.63
CA PRO A 55 37.12 17.74 -21.63
C PRO A 55 38.34 16.80 -21.49
N ALA A 56 39.38 17.27 -20.81
CA ALA A 56 40.57 16.49 -20.49
C ALA A 56 40.55 15.81 -19.13
N GLN A 57 39.51 16.05 -18.30
CA GLN A 57 39.41 15.54 -16.95
C GLN A 57 38.09 14.78 -16.77
N THR A 58 38.17 13.52 -16.39
CA THR A 58 37.00 12.66 -16.13
C THR A 58 36.42 12.85 -14.74
N ALA A 59 37.11 13.53 -13.82
CA ALA A 59 36.68 13.80 -12.47
C ALA A 59 37.01 15.25 -12.04
N PRO A 60 36.19 15.88 -11.15
CA PRO A 60 36.50 17.17 -10.55
C PRO A 60 37.78 17.13 -9.69
N THR A 61 38.43 18.27 -9.53
CA THR A 61 39.48 18.43 -8.53
C THR A 61 38.94 18.26 -7.10
N ASP A 62 39.78 17.95 -6.13
CA ASP A 62 39.34 17.72 -4.72
C ASP A 62 38.57 18.91 -4.14
N GLY A 63 38.97 20.13 -4.42
CA GLY A 63 38.23 21.33 -4.00
C GLY A 63 36.87 21.47 -4.65
N ALA A 64 36.77 21.25 -5.98
CA ALA A 64 35.52 21.28 -6.71
C ALA A 64 34.61 20.17 -6.24
N LEU A 65 35.15 18.99 -5.93
CA LEU A 65 34.40 17.84 -5.41
C LEU A 65 33.81 18.12 -4.01
N ALA A 66 34.56 18.75 -3.11
CA ALA A 66 34.08 19.17 -1.81
C ALA A 66 32.92 20.16 -1.92
N MET A 67 33.03 21.15 -2.80
CA MET A 67 31.95 22.11 -3.08
C MET A 67 30.71 21.44 -3.69
N LEU A 68 30.91 20.50 -4.61
CA LEU A 68 29.81 19.72 -5.20
C LEU A 68 29.06 18.92 -4.13
N ILE A 69 29.80 18.19 -3.26
CA ILE A 69 29.20 17.40 -2.16
C ILE A 69 28.39 18.32 -1.24
N ALA A 70 28.90 19.46 -0.84
CA ALA A 70 28.19 20.41 0.01
C ALA A 70 26.90 20.91 -0.64
N ALA A 71 26.96 21.27 -1.93
CA ALA A 71 25.80 21.72 -2.68
C ALA A 71 24.74 20.61 -2.83
N VAL A 72 25.14 19.39 -3.18
CA VAL A 72 24.19 18.25 -3.32
C VAL A 72 23.56 17.89 -1.98
N ARG A 73 24.30 17.94 -0.86
CA ARG A 73 23.73 17.76 0.49
C ARG A 73 22.64 18.78 0.78
N THR A 74 22.90 20.05 0.49
CA THR A 74 21.91 21.13 0.68
C THR A 74 20.67 20.91 -0.17
N GLU A 75 20.82 20.52 -1.43
CA GLU A 75 19.70 20.26 -2.34
C GLU A 75 18.89 19.03 -1.93
N LEU A 76 19.53 17.94 -1.50
CA LEU A 76 18.84 16.77 -0.97
C LEU A 76 18.08 17.11 0.30
N ALA A 77 18.71 17.83 1.24
CA ALA A 77 18.03 18.28 2.47
C ALA A 77 16.81 19.15 2.15
N ALA A 78 16.90 20.04 1.15
CA ALA A 78 15.77 20.84 0.68
C ALA A 78 14.67 19.98 0.04
N ALA A 79 15.04 19.01 -0.80
CA ALA A 79 14.11 18.10 -1.47
C ALA A 79 13.34 17.22 -0.47
N PHE A 80 13.97 16.77 0.61
CA PHE A 80 13.35 15.93 1.64
C PHE A 80 12.60 16.72 2.73
N ARG A 81 12.78 18.03 2.80
CA ARG A 81 12.18 18.87 3.85
C ARG A 81 10.68 18.77 3.88
N GLY A 82 10.12 18.28 5.00
CA GLY A 82 8.69 18.17 5.21
C GLY A 82 8.00 17.04 4.42
N GLN A 83 8.70 16.33 3.53
CA GLN A 83 8.10 15.29 2.68
C GLN A 83 7.55 14.13 3.48
N GLY A 84 8.22 13.72 4.55
CA GLY A 84 7.73 12.65 5.45
C GLY A 84 6.39 12.99 6.07
N THR A 85 6.24 14.21 6.62
CA THR A 85 4.98 14.70 7.21
C THR A 85 3.89 14.87 6.15
N GLN A 86 4.24 15.33 4.96
CA GLN A 86 3.29 15.46 3.85
C GLN A 86 2.78 14.07 3.40
N ALA A 87 3.68 13.08 3.27
CA ALA A 87 3.34 11.70 2.97
C ALA A 87 2.42 11.11 4.05
N GLN A 88 2.74 11.29 5.33
CA GLN A 88 1.90 10.85 6.45
C GLN A 88 0.47 11.39 6.32
N ARG A 89 0.30 12.69 6.12
CA ARG A 89 -1.02 13.32 5.97
C ARG A 89 -1.76 12.79 4.74
N ALA A 90 -1.08 12.56 3.63
CA ALA A 90 -1.67 12.00 2.41
C ALA A 90 -2.15 10.56 2.65
N ILE A 91 -1.35 9.74 3.34
CA ILE A 91 -1.68 8.36 3.71
C ILE A 91 -2.89 8.33 4.65
N GLN A 92 -2.95 9.21 5.66
CA GLN A 92 -4.09 9.31 6.58
C GLN A 92 -5.39 9.67 5.84
N ARG A 93 -5.35 10.66 4.94
CA ARG A 93 -6.52 11.02 4.11
C ARG A 93 -6.99 9.86 3.23
N ALA A 94 -6.06 9.20 2.55
CA ALA A 94 -6.37 8.05 1.72
C ALA A 94 -6.95 6.88 2.52
N ALA A 95 -6.39 6.60 3.70
CA ALA A 95 -6.89 5.59 4.62
C ALA A 95 -8.33 5.90 5.08
N TYR A 96 -8.63 7.16 5.41
CA TYR A 96 -9.98 7.56 5.77
C TYR A 96 -10.98 7.34 4.61
N THR A 97 -10.61 7.77 3.40
CA THR A 97 -11.42 7.52 2.19
C THR A 97 -11.61 6.03 1.93
N ALA A 98 -10.58 5.22 2.14
CA ALA A 98 -10.64 3.77 1.99
C ALA A 98 -11.55 3.12 3.03
N ALA A 99 -11.52 3.56 4.29
CA ALA A 99 -12.42 3.08 5.33
C ALA A 99 -13.88 3.36 4.99
N GLN A 100 -14.19 4.57 4.50
CA GLN A 100 -15.52 4.91 4.01
C GLN A 100 -15.92 4.07 2.80
N LEU A 101 -15.02 3.84 1.85
CA LEU A 101 -15.27 3.00 0.69
C LEU A 101 -15.61 1.57 1.12
N GLY A 102 -14.79 0.97 2.01
CA GLY A 102 -15.02 -0.38 2.55
C GLY A 102 -16.37 -0.50 3.27
N ALA A 103 -16.74 0.50 4.08
CA ALA A 103 -18.02 0.53 4.76
C ALA A 103 -19.21 0.61 3.78
N ARG A 104 -19.13 1.50 2.76
CA ARG A 104 -20.17 1.60 1.72
C ARG A 104 -20.32 0.30 0.92
N GLN A 105 -19.21 -0.30 0.49
CA GLN A 105 -19.21 -1.56 -0.23
C GLN A 105 -19.79 -2.70 0.59
N ALA A 106 -19.43 -2.80 1.87
CA ALA A 106 -19.98 -3.75 2.81
C ALA A 106 -21.51 -3.55 2.99
N GLY A 107 -21.90 -2.29 3.16
CA GLY A 107 -23.32 -1.91 3.32
C GLY A 107 -24.15 -2.27 2.11
N SER A 108 -23.67 -1.99 0.90
CA SER A 108 -24.35 -2.37 -0.35
C SER A 108 -24.53 -3.89 -0.46
N LEU A 109 -23.47 -4.68 -0.22
CA LEU A 109 -23.54 -6.12 -0.28
C LEU A 109 -24.51 -6.71 0.77
N VAL A 110 -24.55 -6.15 1.98
CA VAL A 110 -25.53 -6.59 2.99
C VAL A 110 -26.96 -6.31 2.51
N ALA A 111 -27.22 -5.12 1.98
CA ALA A 111 -28.52 -4.80 1.43
C ALA A 111 -28.94 -5.77 0.29
N ASP A 112 -28.00 -6.11 -0.60
CA ASP A 112 -28.24 -7.05 -1.69
C ASP A 112 -28.52 -8.49 -1.19
N MET A 113 -27.88 -8.90 -0.08
CA MET A 113 -28.05 -10.22 0.51
C MET A 113 -29.30 -10.34 1.38
N THR A 114 -29.69 -9.28 2.09
CA THR A 114 -30.74 -9.34 3.12
C THR A 114 -32.02 -8.62 2.73
N GLY A 115 -31.97 -7.76 1.70
CA GLY A 115 -33.06 -6.84 1.36
C GLY A 115 -33.23 -5.69 2.37
N THR A 116 -32.39 -5.59 3.40
CA THR A 116 -32.46 -4.57 4.46
C THR A 116 -31.27 -3.63 4.42
N ARG A 117 -31.50 -2.35 4.68
CA ARG A 117 -30.43 -1.36 4.74
C ARG A 117 -29.61 -1.56 6.03
N PRO A 118 -28.27 -1.73 5.93
CA PRO A 118 -27.44 -1.86 7.11
C PRO A 118 -27.39 -0.57 7.93
N PRO A 119 -27.00 -0.64 9.21
CA PRO A 119 -26.83 0.54 10.02
C PRO A 119 -25.83 1.51 9.41
N ASN A 120 -26.09 2.81 9.54
CA ASN A 120 -25.14 3.84 9.15
C ASN A 120 -24.00 3.87 10.17
N VAL A 121 -22.80 3.57 9.72
CA VAL A 121 -21.59 3.58 10.56
C VAL A 121 -20.63 4.61 10.01
N GLN A 122 -20.11 5.46 10.89
CA GLN A 122 -19.03 6.36 10.54
C GLN A 122 -17.68 5.64 10.79
N PRO A 123 -17.03 5.12 9.76
CA PRO A 123 -15.80 4.36 9.94
C PRO A 123 -14.65 5.29 10.29
N PHE A 124 -13.73 4.81 11.10
CA PHE A 124 -12.48 5.48 11.42
C PHE A 124 -11.29 4.65 10.89
N ILE A 125 -10.13 5.29 10.84
CA ILE A 125 -8.89 4.62 10.44
C ILE A 125 -8.54 3.59 11.51
N GLY A 126 -8.41 2.32 11.12
CA GLY A 126 -8.01 1.25 12.02
C GLY A 126 -6.53 1.36 12.46
N PRO A 127 -6.14 0.61 13.51
CA PRO A 127 -4.81 0.72 14.11
C PRO A 127 -3.68 0.43 13.12
N ASP A 128 -3.83 -0.56 12.24
CA ASP A 128 -2.79 -0.94 11.27
C ASP A 128 -2.58 0.15 10.22
N ALA A 129 -3.66 0.78 9.74
CA ALA A 129 -3.57 1.89 8.78
C ALA A 129 -2.98 3.15 9.45
N LYS A 130 -3.31 3.40 10.74
CA LYS A 130 -2.71 4.47 11.51
C LYS A 130 -1.22 4.24 11.70
N ALA A 131 -0.81 3.05 12.13
CA ALA A 131 0.60 2.70 12.31
C ALA A 131 1.39 2.81 11.00
N ALA A 132 0.81 2.39 9.88
CA ALA A 132 1.41 2.56 8.56
C ALA A 132 1.64 4.05 8.26
N ALA A 133 0.64 4.92 8.45
CA ALA A 133 0.79 6.35 8.23
C ALA A 133 1.84 6.97 9.15
N ASP A 134 1.83 6.62 10.44
CA ASP A 134 2.75 7.16 11.43
C ASP A 134 4.22 6.73 11.18
N SER A 135 4.45 5.63 10.47
CA SER A 135 5.80 5.18 10.08
C SER A 135 6.39 5.95 8.89
N ALA A 136 5.59 6.70 8.12
CA ALA A 136 6.04 7.32 6.88
C ALA A 136 7.16 8.37 7.08
N PRO A 137 7.13 9.26 8.09
CA PRO A 137 8.19 10.24 8.29
C PRO A 137 9.56 9.59 8.53
N ALA A 138 9.62 8.60 9.42
CA ALA A 138 10.85 7.88 9.72
C ALA A 138 11.39 7.12 8.51
N ALA A 139 10.49 6.47 7.73
CA ALA A 139 10.88 5.73 6.53
C ALA A 139 11.43 6.64 5.42
N VAL A 140 10.90 7.86 5.28
CA VAL A 140 11.40 8.86 4.31
C VAL A 140 12.76 9.39 4.76
N GLU A 141 12.92 9.71 6.05
CA GLU A 141 14.20 10.19 6.60
C GLU A 141 15.28 9.11 6.53
N GLU A 142 14.96 7.84 6.79
CA GLU A 142 15.89 6.72 6.62
C GLU A 142 16.49 6.68 5.20
N GLU A 143 15.67 6.85 4.17
CA GLU A 143 16.14 6.84 2.78
C GLU A 143 16.97 8.10 2.44
N HIS A 144 16.64 9.25 3.04
CA HIS A 144 17.44 10.45 2.95
C HIS A 144 18.83 10.22 3.53
N GLN A 145 18.94 9.70 4.76
CA GLN A 145 20.21 9.42 5.41
C GLN A 145 21.04 8.38 4.62
N HIS A 146 20.40 7.35 4.09
CA HIS A 146 21.08 6.39 3.25
C HIS A 146 21.61 7.00 1.94
N ALA A 147 20.90 7.97 1.35
CA ALA A 147 21.40 8.69 0.18
C ALA A 147 22.61 9.56 0.53
N LEU A 148 22.54 10.27 1.66
CA LEU A 148 23.66 11.08 2.16
C LEU A 148 24.90 10.25 2.50
N ALA A 149 24.72 9.03 3.01
CA ALA A 149 25.82 8.10 3.30
C ALA A 149 26.61 7.66 2.05
N LEU A 150 25.99 7.67 0.88
CA LEU A 150 26.66 7.40 -0.40
C LEU A 150 27.41 8.63 -0.95
N LEU A 151 27.09 9.84 -0.46
CA LEU A 151 27.64 11.08 -0.95
C LEU A 151 28.94 11.40 -0.21
N THR A 152 30.02 10.71 -0.57
CA THR A 152 31.36 10.88 0.00
C THR A 152 32.40 11.18 -1.09
N THR A 153 33.49 11.82 -0.71
CA THR A 153 34.65 12.06 -1.60
C THR A 153 35.15 10.75 -2.19
N ALA A 154 35.35 9.72 -1.35
CA ALA A 154 35.84 8.41 -1.79
C ALA A 154 34.93 7.75 -2.82
N SER A 155 33.59 7.81 -2.61
CA SER A 155 32.61 7.24 -3.55
C SER A 155 32.64 7.97 -4.90
N LEU A 156 32.68 9.32 -4.88
CA LEU A 156 32.66 10.11 -6.11
C LEU A 156 34.01 10.07 -6.84
N THR A 157 35.14 9.96 -6.13
CA THR A 157 36.44 9.75 -6.76
C THR A 157 36.53 8.38 -7.43
N ALA A 158 36.02 7.31 -6.76
CA ALA A 158 36.10 5.96 -7.28
C ALA A 158 35.11 5.69 -8.43
N LEU A 159 33.88 6.23 -8.34
CA LEU A 159 32.78 5.91 -9.26
C LEU A 159 32.44 7.06 -10.23
N GLY A 160 33.04 8.23 -10.07
CA GLY A 160 32.79 9.39 -10.90
C GLY A 160 31.30 9.79 -10.90
N PHE A 161 30.82 10.19 -12.08
CA PHE A 161 29.41 10.57 -12.26
C PHE A 161 28.41 9.47 -11.89
N SER A 162 28.79 8.20 -12.07
CA SER A 162 27.94 7.07 -11.67
C SER A 162 27.70 7.03 -10.15
N GLY A 163 28.69 7.44 -9.35
CA GLY A 163 28.54 7.60 -7.91
C GLY A 163 27.49 8.67 -7.54
N LEU A 164 27.52 9.81 -8.24
CA LEU A 164 26.50 10.85 -8.09
C LEU A 164 25.09 10.34 -8.46
N LEU A 165 24.94 9.61 -9.57
CA LEU A 165 23.65 9.01 -9.95
C LEU A 165 23.16 7.98 -8.91
N ALA A 166 24.08 7.20 -8.31
CA ALA A 166 23.72 6.22 -7.28
C ALA A 166 23.10 6.89 -6.04
N VAL A 167 23.56 8.09 -5.65
CA VAL A 167 22.97 8.88 -4.56
C VAL A 167 21.50 9.19 -4.85
N PHE A 168 21.17 9.71 -6.04
CA PHE A 168 19.80 10.04 -6.42
C PHE A 168 18.93 8.79 -6.61
N ASN A 169 19.48 7.71 -7.14
CA ASN A 169 18.77 6.43 -7.21
C ASN A 169 18.44 5.89 -5.81
N ARG A 170 19.33 6.08 -4.85
CA ARG A 170 19.06 5.74 -3.45
C ARG A 170 17.98 6.64 -2.85
N ALA A 171 18.05 7.95 -3.06
CA ALA A 171 17.05 8.91 -2.59
C ALA A 171 15.63 8.57 -3.11
N ARG A 172 15.51 8.16 -4.37
CA ARG A 172 14.22 7.74 -4.98
C ARG A 172 13.58 6.53 -4.32
N ARG A 173 14.30 5.75 -3.51
CA ARG A 173 13.69 4.64 -2.76
C ARG A 173 12.66 5.12 -1.75
N ALA A 174 12.74 6.38 -1.30
CA ALA A 174 11.71 7.00 -0.47
C ALA A 174 10.33 6.99 -1.17
N ILE A 175 10.28 7.22 -2.49
CA ILE A 175 9.06 7.12 -3.29
C ILE A 175 8.45 5.72 -3.18
N GLY A 176 9.25 4.68 -3.35
CA GLY A 176 8.80 3.29 -3.19
C GLY A 176 8.35 2.95 -1.76
N ARG A 177 8.97 3.56 -0.75
CA ARG A 177 8.53 3.42 0.66
C ARG A 177 7.15 4.04 0.85
N ILE A 178 6.94 5.28 0.41
CA ILE A 178 5.63 5.97 0.49
C ILE A 178 4.55 5.15 -0.22
N THR A 179 4.81 4.69 -1.45
CA THR A 179 3.85 3.89 -2.24
C THR A 179 3.47 2.60 -1.54
N ARG A 180 4.43 1.85 -0.97
CA ARG A 180 4.16 0.62 -0.22
C ARG A 180 3.36 0.88 1.05
N THR A 181 3.70 1.92 1.79
CA THR A 181 2.99 2.33 3.01
C THR A 181 1.56 2.74 2.69
N MET A 182 1.35 3.48 1.58
CA MET A 182 0.02 3.83 1.07
C MET A 182 -0.82 2.58 0.77
N ALA A 183 -0.26 1.59 0.08
CA ALA A 183 -0.94 0.35 -0.26
C ALA A 183 -1.41 -0.41 0.99
N VAL A 184 -0.56 -0.50 2.02
CA VAL A 184 -0.91 -1.12 3.30
C VAL A 184 -2.02 -0.34 3.99
N ALA A 185 -1.89 0.98 4.10
CA ALA A 185 -2.84 1.83 4.80
C ALA A 185 -4.24 1.80 4.14
N VAL A 186 -4.31 1.92 2.82
CA VAL A 186 -5.58 1.89 2.06
C VAL A 186 -6.29 0.55 2.24
N THR A 187 -5.58 -0.55 2.08
CA THR A 187 -6.20 -1.89 2.18
C THR A 187 -6.61 -2.23 3.61
N SER A 188 -5.77 -1.91 4.61
CA SER A 188 -6.13 -2.10 6.03
C SER A 188 -7.34 -1.28 6.43
N ALA A 189 -7.39 -0.02 6.02
CA ALA A 189 -8.48 0.89 6.37
C ALA A 189 -9.81 0.44 5.74
N ALA A 190 -9.80 -0.01 4.49
CA ALA A 190 -10.98 -0.57 3.85
C ALA A 190 -11.50 -1.81 4.58
N ALA A 191 -10.60 -2.73 4.96
CA ALA A 191 -10.96 -3.91 5.75
C ALA A 191 -11.54 -3.53 7.12
N TRP A 192 -11.02 -2.46 7.73
CA TRP A 192 -11.56 -1.93 8.98
C TRP A 192 -12.96 -1.35 8.80
N GLY A 193 -13.23 -0.62 7.70
CA GLY A 193 -14.56 -0.12 7.36
C GLY A 193 -15.58 -1.25 7.22
N VAL A 194 -15.22 -2.35 6.55
CA VAL A 194 -16.06 -3.56 6.46
C VAL A 194 -16.31 -4.15 7.85
N THR A 195 -15.28 -4.23 8.68
CA THR A 195 -15.39 -4.75 10.04
C THR A 195 -16.34 -3.93 10.90
N ALA A 196 -16.33 -2.60 10.73
CA ALA A 196 -17.23 -1.70 11.45
C ALA A 196 -18.71 -1.99 11.09
N ILE A 197 -19.02 -2.20 9.81
CA ILE A 197 -20.37 -2.60 9.36
C ILE A 197 -20.75 -3.97 9.94
N ALA A 198 -19.85 -4.97 9.86
CA ALA A 198 -20.13 -6.30 10.41
C ALA A 198 -20.48 -6.26 11.90
N ARG A 199 -19.71 -5.50 12.69
CA ARG A 199 -19.96 -5.32 14.14
C ARG A 199 -21.29 -4.61 14.43
N ALA A 200 -21.65 -3.62 13.63
CA ALA A 200 -22.89 -2.86 13.80
C ALA A 200 -24.14 -3.69 13.47
N ILE A 201 -24.03 -4.67 12.58
CA ILE A 201 -25.12 -5.59 12.29
C ILE A 201 -25.32 -6.61 13.43
N GLY A 202 -24.22 -7.14 13.99
CA GLY A 202 -24.31 -8.05 15.13
C GLY A 202 -23.06 -8.92 15.35
N PRO A 203 -22.95 -9.52 16.54
CA PRO A 203 -21.74 -10.24 16.96
C PRO A 203 -21.52 -11.56 16.21
N THR A 204 -22.56 -12.09 15.56
CA THR A 204 -22.50 -13.34 14.78
C THR A 204 -22.07 -13.13 13.34
N VAL A 205 -22.07 -11.87 12.85
CA VAL A 205 -21.68 -11.55 11.47
C VAL A 205 -20.18 -11.76 11.30
N ARG A 206 -19.85 -12.61 10.36
CA ARG A 206 -18.47 -13.00 10.04
C ARG A 206 -17.86 -12.08 9.00
N LEU A 207 -16.55 -12.07 8.92
CA LEU A 207 -15.75 -11.40 7.89
C LEU A 207 -15.24 -12.47 6.91
N LEU A 208 -15.76 -12.46 5.70
CA LEU A 208 -15.42 -13.41 4.64
C LEU A 208 -14.33 -12.80 3.75
N TRP A 209 -13.25 -13.55 3.50
CA TRP A 209 -12.12 -13.08 2.68
C TRP A 209 -12.43 -13.20 1.18
N VAL A 210 -12.27 -12.09 0.46
CA VAL A 210 -12.38 -12.00 -0.99
C VAL A 210 -10.99 -11.67 -1.55
N THR A 211 -10.52 -12.52 -2.47
CA THR A 211 -9.24 -12.29 -3.15
C THR A 211 -9.40 -11.42 -4.37
N GLU A 212 -8.40 -10.60 -4.65
CA GLU A 212 -8.31 -9.91 -5.95
C GLU A 212 -8.08 -10.93 -7.08
N PRO A 213 -8.49 -10.61 -8.32
CA PRO A 213 -8.13 -11.42 -9.50
C PRO A 213 -6.60 -11.51 -9.64
N GLY A 214 -6.09 -12.73 -9.88
CA GLY A 214 -4.64 -12.96 -9.97
C GLY A 214 -3.89 -12.89 -8.63
N ALA A 215 -4.61 -13.02 -7.50
CA ALA A 215 -3.98 -13.04 -6.17
C ALA A 215 -2.86 -14.07 -6.06
N CYS A 216 -1.81 -13.72 -5.30
CA CYS A 216 -0.71 -14.64 -5.05
C CYS A 216 -1.19 -15.92 -4.31
N PRO A 217 -0.46 -17.05 -4.41
CA PRO A 217 -0.85 -18.30 -3.76
C PRO A 217 -1.15 -18.21 -2.27
N ALA A 218 -0.43 -17.34 -1.54
CA ALA A 218 -0.67 -17.12 -0.13
C ALA A 218 -2.02 -16.43 0.12
N CYS A 219 -2.36 -15.38 -0.64
CA CYS A 219 -3.64 -14.69 -0.52
C CYS A 219 -4.80 -15.55 -1.01
N ALA A 220 -4.63 -16.28 -2.12
CA ALA A 220 -5.66 -17.17 -2.68
C ALA A 220 -6.09 -18.28 -1.71
N ALA A 221 -5.20 -18.71 -0.80
CA ALA A 221 -5.51 -19.69 0.24
C ALA A 221 -6.54 -19.19 1.29
N TYR A 222 -6.74 -17.88 1.38
CA TYR A 222 -7.74 -17.28 2.28
C TYR A 222 -9.13 -17.14 1.63
N ALA A 223 -9.24 -17.23 0.30
CA ALA A 223 -10.50 -17.07 -0.41
C ALA A 223 -11.62 -17.93 0.20
N GLY A 224 -12.74 -17.28 0.52
CA GLY A 224 -13.90 -17.96 1.11
C GLY A 224 -13.68 -18.48 2.53
N ARG A 225 -12.62 -18.08 3.23
CA ARG A 225 -12.48 -18.28 4.69
C ARG A 225 -13.14 -17.14 5.43
N SER A 226 -13.71 -17.44 6.59
CA SER A 226 -14.37 -16.43 7.41
C SER A 226 -13.95 -16.52 8.88
N ILE A 227 -13.97 -15.38 9.55
CA ILE A 227 -13.71 -15.22 10.98
C ILE A 227 -14.78 -14.32 11.61
N LEU A 228 -14.95 -14.35 12.92
CA LEU A 228 -15.69 -13.32 13.61
C LEU A 228 -14.85 -12.05 13.79
N PRO A 229 -15.46 -10.85 13.84
CA PRO A 229 -14.76 -9.63 14.17
C PRO A 229 -13.99 -9.75 15.50
N GLY A 230 -12.69 -9.46 15.47
CA GLY A 230 -11.80 -9.66 16.63
C GLY A 230 -10.98 -10.95 16.59
N GLN A 231 -11.36 -11.92 15.79
CA GLN A 231 -10.55 -13.10 15.53
C GLN A 231 -9.50 -12.84 14.45
N LYS A 232 -8.59 -13.82 14.25
CA LYS A 232 -7.54 -13.75 13.23
C LYS A 232 -7.66 -14.90 12.23
N PHE A 233 -7.42 -14.59 10.97
CA PHE A 233 -7.18 -15.60 9.94
C PHE A 233 -5.89 -16.37 10.25
N PRO A 234 -5.84 -17.69 10.02
CA PRO A 234 -4.70 -18.50 10.39
C PRO A 234 -3.44 -18.11 9.61
N ALA A 235 -2.28 -18.30 10.22
CA ALA A 235 -0.98 -18.12 9.60
C ALA A 235 -0.64 -19.24 8.61
N ARG A 236 0.43 -19.06 7.84
CA ARG A 236 1.13 -20.06 7.02
C ARG A 236 0.29 -20.73 5.92
N LEU A 237 -0.79 -20.09 5.47
CA LEU A 237 -1.58 -20.60 4.35
C LEU A 237 -0.94 -20.24 3.02
N SER A 238 -0.94 -21.21 2.09
CA SER A 238 -0.60 -21.02 0.68
C SER A 238 -1.22 -22.15 -0.15
N LEU A 239 -1.66 -21.85 -1.38
CA LEU A 239 -2.08 -22.87 -2.34
C LEU A 239 -0.87 -23.52 -3.05
N ASP A 240 0.31 -22.94 -2.92
CA ASP A 240 1.57 -23.50 -3.41
C ASP A 240 2.52 -23.66 -2.22
N PRO A 241 2.84 -24.90 -1.80
CA PRO A 241 3.70 -25.15 -0.65
C PRO A 241 5.15 -24.66 -0.85
N ARG A 242 5.56 -24.40 -2.10
CA ARG A 242 6.90 -23.89 -2.44
C ARG A 242 6.98 -22.36 -2.42
N ARG A 243 5.84 -21.67 -2.34
CA ARG A 243 5.76 -20.20 -2.29
C ARG A 243 5.72 -19.67 -0.87
N THR A 244 5.95 -18.37 -0.74
CA THR A 244 6.01 -17.67 0.53
C THR A 244 4.80 -17.97 1.42
N ARG A 245 5.08 -18.38 2.66
CA ARG A 245 4.11 -18.57 3.73
C ARG A 245 4.37 -17.53 4.81
N PHE A 246 3.40 -16.69 5.08
CA PHE A 246 3.53 -15.66 6.09
C PHE A 246 3.33 -16.26 7.50
N PRO A 247 4.25 -16.04 8.44
CA PRO A 247 4.26 -16.74 9.73
C PRO A 247 3.20 -16.25 10.71
N THR A 248 2.65 -15.04 10.52
CA THR A 248 1.73 -14.40 11.48
C THR A 248 0.27 -14.55 11.07
N ALA A 249 -0.63 -14.72 12.04
CA ALA A 249 -2.07 -14.61 11.86
C ALA A 249 -2.47 -13.13 11.76
N ILE A 250 -3.50 -12.80 10.94
CA ILE A 250 -3.95 -11.43 10.69
C ILE A 250 -5.46 -11.28 10.84
N SER A 251 -5.91 -10.10 11.23
CA SER A 251 -7.33 -9.77 11.38
C SER A 251 -8.05 -9.50 10.05
N GLY A 252 -7.30 -9.21 9.00
CA GLY A 252 -7.81 -8.91 7.65
C GLY A 252 -6.69 -8.56 6.68
N PRO A 253 -7.02 -8.26 5.40
CA PRO A 253 -6.05 -7.75 4.46
C PRO A 253 -5.51 -6.36 4.88
N PRO A 254 -4.27 -6.01 4.48
CA PRO A 254 -3.42 -6.72 3.53
C PRO A 254 -2.59 -7.82 4.20
N ARG A 255 -2.26 -8.88 3.45
CA ARG A 255 -1.34 -9.91 3.90
C ARG A 255 0.13 -9.51 3.68
N HIS A 256 0.39 -8.71 2.68
CA HIS A 256 1.68 -8.18 2.28
C HIS A 256 1.48 -6.82 1.58
N PRO A 257 2.53 -6.00 1.42
CA PRO A 257 2.44 -4.78 0.60
C PRO A 257 1.86 -5.08 -0.78
N HIS A 258 1.01 -4.19 -1.28
CA HIS A 258 0.25 -4.36 -2.54
C HIS A 258 -0.74 -5.54 -2.59
N CYS A 259 -1.06 -6.16 -1.46
CA CYS A 259 -2.22 -7.05 -1.36
C CYS A 259 -3.50 -6.20 -1.37
N ARG A 260 -4.39 -6.48 -2.30
CA ARG A 260 -5.65 -5.76 -2.49
C ARG A 260 -6.87 -6.66 -2.30
N CYS A 261 -6.69 -7.73 -1.53
CA CYS A 261 -7.81 -8.54 -1.08
C CYS A 261 -8.75 -7.68 -0.22
N SER A 262 -10.01 -8.07 -0.17
CA SER A 262 -11.04 -7.37 0.61
C SER A 262 -11.76 -8.33 1.56
N LEU A 263 -12.59 -7.78 2.42
CA LEU A 263 -13.51 -8.51 3.26
C LEU A 263 -14.94 -8.20 2.82
N VAL A 264 -15.87 -9.12 3.14
CA VAL A 264 -17.30 -8.85 3.07
C VAL A 264 -17.96 -9.37 4.33
N PRO A 265 -19.00 -8.69 4.87
CA PRO A 265 -19.82 -9.24 5.94
C PRO A 265 -20.58 -10.47 5.43
N TYR A 266 -20.70 -11.49 6.25
CA TYR A 266 -21.34 -12.75 5.87
C TYR A 266 -21.97 -13.46 7.05
N LEU A 267 -23.18 -13.97 6.83
CA LEU A 267 -23.82 -14.95 7.70
C LEU A 267 -24.24 -16.17 6.87
N PRO A 268 -24.01 -17.40 7.37
CA PRO A 268 -24.44 -18.61 6.67
C PRO A 268 -25.95 -18.64 6.39
N GLU A 269 -26.73 -18.00 7.26
CA GLU A 269 -28.20 -17.92 7.18
C GLU A 269 -28.70 -16.90 6.15
N TRP A 270 -27.85 -16.04 5.62
CA TRP A 270 -28.23 -15.14 4.54
C TRP A 270 -28.44 -15.94 3.25
N HIS A 271 -29.71 -16.15 2.91
CA HIS A 271 -30.13 -16.96 1.79
C HIS A 271 -29.84 -16.27 0.46
N THR A 272 -28.65 -16.52 -0.05
CA THR A 272 -28.31 -16.21 -1.43
C THR A 272 -28.55 -17.47 -2.28
N GLY A 273 -29.43 -17.39 -3.27
CA GLY A 273 -29.76 -18.57 -4.11
C GLY A 273 -28.49 -19.16 -4.78
N GLY A 274 -28.45 -20.49 -4.89
CA GLY A 274 -27.40 -21.23 -5.60
C GLY A 274 -26.24 -21.71 -4.71
N THR A 275 -25.03 -21.80 -5.29
CA THR A 275 -23.82 -22.26 -4.58
C THR A 275 -23.45 -21.28 -3.46
N PRO A 276 -23.14 -21.75 -2.22
CA PRO A 276 -22.75 -20.87 -1.13
C PRO A 276 -21.59 -19.94 -1.48
N LEU A 277 -21.70 -18.67 -1.10
CA LEU A 277 -20.73 -17.62 -1.41
C LEU A 277 -19.26 -18.00 -1.08
N PRO A 278 -18.95 -18.62 0.09
CA PRO A 278 -17.58 -19.06 0.37
C PRO A 278 -17.03 -20.08 -0.63
N ALA A 279 -17.88 -20.96 -1.15
CA ALA A 279 -17.48 -21.96 -2.14
C ALA A 279 -17.22 -21.34 -3.51
N LEU A 280 -18.04 -20.38 -3.92
CA LEU A 280 -17.83 -19.61 -5.16
C LEU A 280 -16.50 -18.85 -5.11
N LEU A 281 -16.22 -18.13 -4.03
CA LEU A 281 -14.98 -17.38 -3.87
C LEU A 281 -13.74 -18.29 -3.92
N ARG A 282 -13.81 -19.49 -3.31
CA ARG A 282 -12.73 -20.49 -3.41
C ARG A 282 -12.52 -20.98 -4.83
N ARG A 283 -13.62 -21.21 -5.57
CA ARG A 283 -13.57 -21.64 -6.98
C ARG A 283 -12.91 -20.58 -7.85
N HIS A 284 -13.34 -19.31 -7.72
CA HIS A 284 -12.76 -18.20 -8.48
C HIS A 284 -11.27 -18.02 -8.19
N ALA A 285 -10.84 -18.13 -6.94
CA ALA A 285 -9.42 -18.01 -6.57
C ALA A 285 -8.54 -19.14 -7.15
N ARG A 286 -9.11 -20.30 -7.51
CA ARG A 286 -8.41 -21.44 -8.13
C ARG A 286 -8.47 -21.43 -9.65
N GLY A 287 -9.58 -20.96 -10.23
CA GLY A 287 -9.84 -20.97 -11.67
C GLY A 287 -9.17 -19.83 -12.45
N GLY A 288 -8.69 -18.81 -11.78
CA GLY A 288 -7.96 -17.68 -12.38
C GLY A 288 -6.45 -17.89 -12.53
N ARG A 289 -6.00 -19.14 -12.59
CA ARG A 289 -4.57 -19.53 -12.73
C ARG A 289 -4.33 -20.26 -14.03
#